data_aa8389804beda03832bbe1ffcab4e353
#
_entry.id   aa8389804beda03832bbe1ffcab4e353
#
_cell.length_a   1.000
_cell.length_b   1.000
_cell.length_c   1.000
_cell.angle_alpha   90.00
_cell.angle_beta   90.00
_cell.angle_gamma   90.00
#
_symmetry.space_group_name_H-M   'P 1'
#
loop_
_entity.id
_entity.type
_entity.pdbx_description
1 polymer ?
#
loop_
_entity_poly.entity_id
_entity_poly.type
_entity_poly.pdbx_seq_one_letter_code
_entity_poly.pdbx_strand_id
1 'polypeptide(L)'
;MAENKQYITHDQEFGTLLIADDVVGAIVVSSLKDVEGVIGIGGKLGFDLASIKNWAKALRINIAEGNTVTIDCNIIVAYGQSVIQVAKNAQDAITSAVESMTGVKPAAVNVNVSGIARQ
;
A
#
# COMPACT_ATOMS: atom_id res chain seq x y z
N MET A 1 0.17 -13.31 18.93
CA MET A 1 0.90 -13.31 18.41
C MET A 1 1.66 -12.30 18.28
N ALA A 2 2.52 -12.22 18.43
CA ALA A 2 3.25 -11.26 18.41
C ALA A 2 3.47 -10.86 17.24
N GLU A 3 3.45 -9.85 17.14
CA GLU A 3 3.50 -9.52 16.06
C GLU A 3 4.75 -9.00 15.81
N ASN A 4 5.31 -9.22 14.80
CA ASN A 4 6.55 -8.68 14.36
C ASN A 4 6.32 -7.38 13.63
N LYS A 5 5.79 -6.43 14.34
CA LYS A 5 5.56 -5.13 13.73
C LYS A 5 6.88 -4.49 13.36
N GLN A 6 6.89 -3.87 12.21
CA GLN A 6 8.04 -3.14 11.72
C GLN A 6 7.73 -1.66 11.77
N TYR A 7 8.77 -0.84 11.88
CA TYR A 7 8.60 0.60 12.04
C TYR A 7 9.58 1.35 11.17
N ILE A 8 9.08 2.45 10.59
CA ILE A 8 9.95 3.48 10.03
C ILE A 8 10.43 4.32 11.21
N THR A 9 11.72 4.54 11.30
CA THR A 9 12.31 5.24 12.43
C THR A 9 12.90 6.57 11.99
N HIS A 10 12.49 7.65 12.66
CA HIS A 10 13.08 8.95 12.44
C HIS A 10 13.65 9.45 13.75
N ASP A 11 14.94 9.75 13.78
CA ASP A 11 15.54 10.34 14.94
C ASP A 11 15.32 11.86 14.88
N GLN A 12 14.84 12.40 15.96
CA GLN A 12 14.53 13.81 16.03
C GLN A 12 15.20 14.43 17.22
N GLU A 13 15.19 15.75 17.27
CA GLU A 13 15.91 16.49 18.30
C GLU A 13 15.50 16.09 19.71
N PHE A 14 14.23 15.83 19.92
CA PHE A 14 13.72 15.51 21.23
C PHE A 14 13.28 14.06 21.39
N GLY A 15 13.78 13.17 20.56
CA GLY A 15 13.43 11.77 20.70
C GLY A 15 13.34 11.09 19.36
N THR A 16 12.73 9.91 19.36
CA THR A 16 12.60 9.09 18.18
C THR A 16 11.14 8.94 17.79
N LEU A 17 10.86 9.14 16.52
CA LEU A 17 9.52 8.91 15.99
C LEU A 17 9.47 7.55 15.32
N LEU A 18 8.51 6.73 15.72
CA LEU A 18 8.31 5.41 15.10
C LEU A 18 6.97 5.41 14.37
N ILE A 19 7.00 5.01 13.11
CA ILE A 19 5.78 4.90 12.31
C ILE A 19 5.58 3.42 12.01
N ALA A 20 4.50 2.84 12.54
CA ALA A 20 4.24 1.42 12.38
C ALA A 20 3.87 1.06 10.96
N ASP A 21 4.13 -0.18 10.57
CA ASP A 21 3.78 -0.66 9.24
C ASP A 21 2.28 -0.60 8.98
N ASP A 22 1.45 -0.71 10.01
CA ASP A 22 0.01 -0.57 9.85
C ASP A 22 -0.38 0.81 9.33
N VAL A 23 0.37 1.83 9.74
CA VAL A 23 0.13 3.20 9.28
C VAL A 23 0.46 3.30 7.80
N VAL A 24 1.56 2.69 7.38
CA VAL A 24 1.94 2.67 5.97
C VAL A 24 0.85 1.95 5.17
N GLY A 25 0.33 0.84 5.70
CA GLY A 25 -0.74 0.12 5.03
C GLY A 25 -1.99 0.96 4.83
N ALA A 26 -2.37 1.72 5.85
CA ALA A 26 -3.54 2.60 5.74
C ALA A 26 -3.32 3.68 4.68
N ILE A 27 -2.10 4.20 4.58
CA ILE A 27 -1.76 5.19 3.57
C ILE A 27 -1.89 4.59 2.18
N VAL A 28 -1.41 3.36 1.99
CA VAL A 28 -1.48 2.68 0.71
C VAL A 28 -2.92 2.51 0.26
N VAL A 29 -3.78 2.00 1.15
CA VAL A 29 -5.17 1.76 0.80
C VAL A 29 -5.87 3.07 0.48
N SER A 30 -5.62 4.11 1.27
CA SER A 30 -6.24 5.40 1.03
C SER A 30 -5.82 5.98 -0.33
N SER A 31 -4.55 5.81 -0.70
CA SER A 31 -4.08 6.31 -1.99
C SER A 31 -4.70 5.53 -3.15
N LEU A 32 -4.93 4.22 -2.97
CA LEU A 32 -5.52 3.41 -4.04
C LEU A 32 -6.95 3.78 -4.31
N LYS A 33 -7.68 4.27 -3.32
CA LYS A 33 -9.06 4.70 -3.52
C LYS A 33 -9.17 5.83 -4.54
N ASP A 34 -8.12 6.62 -4.67
CA ASP A 34 -8.13 7.78 -5.55
C ASP A 34 -7.59 7.48 -6.94
N VAL A 35 -7.17 6.24 -7.21
CA VAL A 35 -6.64 5.87 -8.52
C VAL A 35 -7.79 5.38 -9.38
N GLU A 36 -8.02 6.08 -10.49
CA GLU A 36 -9.09 5.70 -11.40
C GLU A 36 -8.78 4.34 -11.99
N GLY A 37 -9.74 3.44 -11.99
CA GLY A 37 -9.57 2.10 -12.52
C GLY A 37 -9.28 1.05 -11.46
N VAL A 38 -8.90 1.44 -10.25
CA VAL A 38 -8.72 0.50 -9.15
C VAL A 38 -10.05 0.40 -8.41
N ILE A 39 -10.65 -0.80 -8.41
CA ILE A 39 -11.99 -0.98 -7.82
C ILE A 39 -12.02 -1.97 -6.68
N GLY A 40 -10.87 -2.51 -6.30
CA GLY A 40 -10.82 -3.41 -5.16
C GLY A 40 -9.41 -3.75 -4.77
N ILE A 41 -9.27 -4.38 -3.62
CA ILE A 41 -7.98 -4.77 -3.09
C ILE A 41 -8.12 -6.15 -2.45
N GLY A 42 -7.09 -6.98 -2.61
CA GLY A 42 -7.05 -8.27 -1.95
C GLY A 42 -8.05 -9.28 -2.45
N GLY A 43 -8.45 -9.18 -3.71
CA GLY A 43 -9.39 -10.13 -4.30
C GLY A 43 -10.84 -9.81 -4.02
N LYS A 44 -11.13 -8.68 -3.40
CA LYS A 44 -12.50 -8.24 -3.15
C LYS A 44 -12.73 -6.87 -3.73
N LEU A 45 -13.95 -6.63 -4.18
CA LEU A 45 -14.31 -5.30 -4.63
C LEU A 45 -14.44 -4.40 -3.42
N GLY A 46 -14.06 -3.14 -3.61
CA GLY A 46 -14.13 -2.16 -2.54
C GLY A 46 -12.87 -2.10 -1.72
N PHE A 47 -12.88 -1.19 -0.74
CA PHE A 47 -11.71 -0.89 0.06
C PHE A 47 -12.01 -0.96 1.55
N ASP A 48 -12.98 -1.77 1.93
CA ASP A 48 -13.38 -1.86 3.34
C ASP A 48 -12.34 -2.71 4.08
N LEU A 49 -11.50 -2.05 4.82
CA LEU A 49 -10.42 -2.73 5.56
C LEU A 49 -10.96 -3.68 6.62
N ALA A 50 -12.11 -3.36 7.18
CA ALA A 50 -12.67 -4.20 8.23
C ALA A 50 -13.11 -5.56 7.69
N SER A 51 -13.40 -5.66 6.40
CA SER A 51 -13.83 -6.91 5.80
C SER A 51 -12.67 -7.76 5.27
N ILE A 52 -11.45 -7.23 5.30
CA ILE A 52 -10.29 -7.95 4.82
C ILE A 52 -9.75 -8.80 5.95
N LYS A 53 -9.97 -10.10 5.87
CA LYS A 53 -9.55 -11.00 6.95
C LYS A 53 -8.08 -11.36 6.87
N ASN A 54 -7.54 -11.41 5.68
CA ASN A 54 -6.14 -11.78 5.52
C ASN A 54 -5.39 -10.67 4.83
N TRP A 55 -4.80 -9.82 5.61
CA TRP A 55 -4.07 -8.67 5.09
C TRP A 55 -2.94 -9.05 4.17
N ALA A 56 -2.32 -10.22 4.38
CA ALA A 56 -1.20 -10.63 3.55
C ALA A 56 -1.60 -10.86 2.10
N LYS A 57 -2.89 -11.13 1.84
CA LYS A 57 -3.36 -11.28 0.47
C LYS A 57 -3.67 -9.95 -0.19
N ALA A 58 -3.94 -8.93 0.61
CA ALA A 58 -4.26 -7.62 0.07
C ALA A 58 -3.02 -6.76 -0.04
N LEU A 59 -2.18 -6.81 0.98
CA LEU A 59 -1.16 -5.82 1.15
C LEU A 59 -0.08 -6.37 2.06
N ARG A 60 1.17 -6.21 1.66
CA ARG A 60 2.29 -6.59 2.51
C ARG A 60 3.29 -5.44 2.53
N ILE A 61 3.67 -5.04 3.73
CA ILE A 61 4.63 -3.97 3.94
C ILE A 61 5.85 -4.58 4.62
N ASN A 62 7.01 -4.36 4.07
CA ASN A 62 8.25 -4.80 4.68
C ASN A 62 9.15 -3.60 4.89
N ILE A 63 9.57 -3.38 6.12
CA ILE A 63 10.45 -2.27 6.48
C ILE A 63 11.74 -2.84 7.02
N ALA A 64 12.79 -2.75 6.23
CA ALA A 64 14.10 -3.27 6.61
C ALA A 64 14.96 -2.16 7.21
N GLU A 65 16.15 -2.52 7.63
CA GLU A 65 17.07 -1.56 8.23
C GLU A 65 17.30 -0.39 7.29
N GLY A 66 17.50 0.79 7.87
CA GLY A 66 17.73 1.99 7.09
C GLY A 66 16.48 2.52 6.44
N ASN A 67 15.31 2.14 6.98
CA ASN A 67 14.01 2.57 6.44
C ASN A 67 13.82 2.16 4.98
N THR A 68 14.26 0.95 4.64
CA THR A 68 14.05 0.41 3.31
C THR A 68 12.66 -0.20 3.27
N VAL A 69 11.73 0.49 2.64
CA VAL A 69 10.32 0.10 2.62
C VAL A 69 9.99 -0.55 1.29
N THR A 70 9.43 -1.75 1.35
CA THR A 70 8.94 -2.47 0.17
C THR A 70 7.47 -2.73 0.37
N ILE A 71 6.67 -2.43 -0.65
CA ILE A 71 5.22 -2.55 -0.58
C ILE A 71 4.76 -3.50 -1.69
N ASP A 72 3.98 -4.51 -1.32
CA ASP A 72 3.34 -5.41 -2.27
C ASP A 72 1.85 -5.29 -2.08
N CYS A 73 1.11 -5.07 -3.15
CA CYS A 73 -0.35 -5.01 -3.05
C CYS A 73 -1.01 -5.71 -4.22
N ASN A 74 -2.22 -6.21 -3.99
CA ASN A 74 -3.03 -6.86 -5.01
C ASN A 74 -4.25 -6.01 -5.24
N ILE A 75 -4.50 -5.67 -6.51
CA ILE A 75 -5.63 -4.82 -6.85
C ILE A 75 -6.53 -5.49 -7.88
N ILE A 76 -7.76 -5.03 -7.94
CA ILE A 76 -8.72 -5.41 -8.97
C ILE A 76 -8.93 -4.18 -9.85
N VAL A 77 -8.82 -4.37 -11.16
CA VAL A 77 -8.92 -3.27 -12.13
C VAL A 77 -10.28 -3.35 -12.82
N ALA A 78 -10.86 -2.20 -13.08
CA ALA A 78 -12.13 -2.12 -13.79
C ALA A 78 -11.97 -2.58 -15.24
N TYR A 79 -12.91 -3.41 -15.69
CA TYR A 79 -12.90 -3.87 -17.07
C TYR A 79 -12.98 -2.67 -18.02
N GLY A 80 -12.18 -2.72 -19.05
CA GLY A 80 -12.14 -1.64 -20.04
C GLY A 80 -11.03 -0.64 -19.84
N GLN A 81 -10.35 -0.71 -18.70
CA GLN A 81 -9.22 0.17 -18.44
C GLN A 81 -7.91 -0.49 -18.89
N SER A 82 -6.93 0.31 -19.19
CA SER A 82 -5.60 -0.22 -19.49
C SER A 82 -4.98 -0.72 -18.19
N VAL A 83 -4.79 -2.03 -18.07
CA VAL A 83 -4.25 -2.64 -16.86
C VAL A 83 -2.87 -2.08 -16.55
N ILE A 84 -2.03 -1.94 -17.57
CA ILE A 84 -0.67 -1.45 -17.39
C ILE A 84 -0.69 -0.02 -16.88
N GLN A 85 -1.55 0.83 -17.44
CA GLN A 85 -1.60 2.23 -17.05
C GLN A 85 -2.17 2.38 -15.64
N VAL A 86 -3.20 1.59 -15.30
CA VAL A 86 -3.78 1.66 -13.96
C VAL A 86 -2.75 1.20 -12.93
N ALA A 87 -2.02 0.12 -13.21
CA ALA A 87 -1.01 -0.37 -12.28
C ALA A 87 0.10 0.66 -12.08
N LYS A 88 0.52 1.33 -13.15
CA LYS A 88 1.55 2.35 -13.04
C LYS A 88 1.06 3.54 -12.23
N ASN A 89 -0.19 3.96 -12.46
CA ASN A 89 -0.77 5.06 -11.70
C ASN A 89 -0.88 4.69 -10.23
N ALA A 90 -1.19 3.43 -9.94
CA ALA A 90 -1.25 2.96 -8.56
C ALA A 90 0.13 3.02 -7.90
N GLN A 91 1.17 2.59 -8.61
CA GLN A 91 2.53 2.67 -8.07
C GLN A 91 2.91 4.11 -7.76
N ASP A 92 2.60 5.03 -8.68
CA ASP A 92 2.94 6.43 -8.50
C ASP A 92 2.18 7.04 -7.33
N ALA A 93 0.88 6.72 -7.21
CA ALA A 93 0.07 7.24 -6.13
C ALA A 93 0.56 6.75 -4.77
N ILE A 94 0.89 5.47 -4.67
CA ILE A 94 1.39 4.89 -3.43
C ILE A 94 2.72 5.52 -3.06
N THR A 95 3.64 5.63 -4.03
CA THR A 95 4.96 6.19 -3.79
C THR A 95 4.85 7.62 -3.27
N SER A 96 4.03 8.44 -3.94
CA SER A 96 3.87 9.83 -3.54
C SER A 96 3.24 9.96 -2.16
N ALA A 97 2.21 9.17 -1.88
CA ALA A 97 1.51 9.27 -0.60
C ALA A 97 2.41 8.83 0.56
N VAL A 98 3.11 7.72 0.38
CA VAL A 98 3.97 7.21 1.45
C VAL A 98 5.11 8.18 1.71
N GLU A 99 5.75 8.66 0.66
CA GLU A 99 6.86 9.60 0.83
C GLU A 99 6.39 10.90 1.49
N SER A 100 5.25 11.41 1.05
CA SER A 100 4.72 12.66 1.59
C SER A 100 4.35 12.55 3.07
N MET A 101 3.78 11.43 3.47
CA MET A 101 3.26 11.28 4.82
C MET A 101 4.26 10.70 5.80
N THR A 102 5.20 9.90 5.35
CA THR A 102 6.16 9.26 6.27
C THR A 102 7.57 9.83 6.13
N GLY A 103 7.83 10.59 5.07
CA GLY A 103 9.16 11.11 4.82
C GLY A 103 10.11 10.10 4.21
N VAL A 104 9.64 8.91 3.89
CA VAL A 104 10.48 7.84 3.33
C VAL A 104 9.92 7.41 2.00
N LYS A 105 10.76 7.45 0.97
CA LYS A 105 10.35 6.99 -0.35
C LYS A 105 10.48 5.47 -0.39
N PRO A 106 9.43 4.74 -0.78
CA PRO A 106 9.55 3.28 -0.86
C PRO A 106 10.64 2.86 -1.83
N ALA A 107 11.37 1.81 -1.47
CA ALA A 107 12.40 1.25 -2.35
C ALA A 107 11.75 0.52 -3.52
N ALA A 108 10.59 -0.09 -3.29
CA ALA A 108 9.86 -0.78 -4.35
C ALA A 108 8.38 -0.79 -4.01
N VAL A 109 7.56 -0.63 -5.02
CA VAL A 109 6.11 -0.78 -4.89
C VAL A 109 5.68 -1.77 -5.96
N ASN A 110 5.33 -2.97 -5.54
CA ASN A 110 4.94 -4.03 -6.45
C ASN A 110 3.43 -4.14 -6.46
N VAL A 111 2.83 -3.94 -7.61
CA VAL A 111 1.38 -3.98 -7.76
C VAL A 111 1.04 -5.22 -8.58
N ASN A 112 0.26 -6.12 -7.98
CA ASN A 112 -0.23 -7.29 -8.68
C ASN A 112 -1.69 -7.06 -9.02
N VAL A 113 -2.04 -7.27 -10.28
CA VAL A 113 -3.45 -7.17 -10.70
C VAL A 113 -4.01 -8.58 -10.60
N SER A 114 -4.79 -8.81 -9.56
CA SER A 114 -5.30 -10.15 -9.29
C SER A 114 -6.63 -10.43 -9.95
N GLY A 115 -7.26 -9.42 -10.52
CA GLY A 115 -8.53 -9.63 -11.19
C GLY A 115 -8.98 -8.39 -11.94
N ILE A 116 -9.93 -8.60 -12.84
CA ILE A 116 -10.58 -7.55 -13.60
C ILE A 116 -12.07 -7.77 -13.44
N ALA A 117 -12.79 -6.72 -13.13
CA ALA A 117 -14.24 -6.85 -12.91
C ALA A 117 -14.96 -5.66 -13.52
N ARG A 118 -16.23 -5.90 -13.84
CA ARG A 118 -17.07 -4.81 -14.31
C ARG A 118 -17.61 -4.06 -13.12
N GLN A 119 -17.65 -2.77 -13.27
CA GLN A 119 -18.26 -1.94 -12.23
C GLN A 119 -19.76 -1.93 -12.39
#